data_5aabdcab148e725d97ee4fb8c10881a7
#
_entry.id   5aabdcab148e725d97ee4fb8c10881a7
#
_cell.length_a   1.000
_cell.length_b   1.000
_cell.length_c   1.000
_cell.angle_alpha   90.00
_cell.angle_beta   90.00
_cell.angle_gamma   90.00
#
_symmetry.space_group_name_H-M   'P 1'
#
loop_
_entity.id
_entity.type
_entity.pdbx_description
1 polymer ?
#
loop_
_entity_poly.entity_id
_entity_poly.type
_entity_poly.pdbx_seq_one_letter_code
_entity_poly.pdbx_strand_id
1 'polypeptide(L)'
;MLHQVLPASPVQRLDHPVLQQHQIELWIKRDDLLHPMLIGNKYRKSAVYFRQALAYGVGALVSFGGAYSNHLLALAAMGQHTGIRTVGCVRGEIDRSNAPILAQCAAYGMHLISLSRSAYYPEQQQMSAALRQQLQPFAPYQIVPEGGTSAACLPDVAQIISELFAPIHKDHPPFDWIVCPVGTGGTVAGLLYGLQQQAVPHCRVLALCAAKGYTQLPDQGAQALQHIYAGDAVALSQALARLVIDDRAAYAGFGRVNASFLAELRALQAGLGVPLDYVYTAKAFYRLFERIQQGEIEQGARMVFIHTGGYQTAAIAPY
;
A
#
# COMPACT_ATOMS: atom_id res chain seq x y z
N MET A 1 -12.20 19.44 4.94
CA MET A 1 -12.41 18.13 4.28
C MET A 1 -11.47 17.03 4.76
N LEU A 2 -10.18 17.27 5.01
CA LEU A 2 -9.29 16.26 5.64
C LEU A 2 -9.63 15.94 7.12
N HIS A 3 -10.53 16.68 7.74
CA HIS A 3 -11.10 16.37 9.05
C HIS A 3 -12.33 15.47 8.98
N GLN A 4 -12.87 15.21 7.80
CA GLN A 4 -13.90 14.19 7.64
C GLN A 4 -13.21 12.81 7.63
N VAL A 5 -13.52 12.01 8.63
CA VAL A 5 -13.20 10.59 8.63
C VAL A 5 -13.84 10.01 7.37
N LEU A 6 -13.02 9.45 6.46
CA LEU A 6 -13.60 8.74 5.32
C LEU A 6 -14.50 7.62 5.83
N PRO A 7 -15.60 7.32 5.13
CA PRO A 7 -16.39 6.15 5.46
C PRO A 7 -15.51 4.91 5.40
N ALA A 8 -15.82 3.93 6.24
CA ALA A 8 -15.12 2.64 6.19
C ALA A 8 -15.25 2.03 4.79
N SER A 9 -14.16 1.51 4.25
CA SER A 9 -14.21 0.83 2.95
C SER A 9 -15.01 -0.48 3.08
N PRO A 10 -15.72 -0.92 2.01
CA PRO A 10 -16.53 -2.14 2.07
C PRO A 10 -15.72 -3.38 2.40
N VAL A 11 -16.34 -4.33 3.09
CA VAL A 11 -15.85 -5.69 3.29
C VAL A 11 -16.82 -6.63 2.55
N GLN A 12 -16.30 -7.44 1.63
CA GLN A 12 -17.10 -8.32 0.77
C GLN A 12 -16.62 -9.76 0.90
N ARG A 13 -17.54 -10.71 1.00
CA ARG A 13 -17.19 -12.13 0.93
C ARG A 13 -16.89 -12.50 -0.53
N LEU A 14 -15.84 -13.27 -0.74
CA LEU A 14 -15.50 -13.83 -2.04
C LEU A 14 -15.98 -15.27 -2.14
N ASP A 15 -16.52 -15.61 -3.29
CA ASP A 15 -16.91 -16.98 -3.62
C ASP A 15 -16.06 -17.48 -4.79
N HIS A 16 -15.45 -18.66 -4.61
CA HIS A 16 -14.62 -19.27 -5.64
C HIS A 16 -14.52 -20.79 -5.39
N PRO A 17 -14.53 -21.65 -6.42
CA PRO A 17 -14.50 -23.11 -6.25
C PRO A 17 -13.32 -23.60 -5.38
N VAL A 18 -12.13 -23.02 -5.51
CA VAL A 18 -10.97 -23.35 -4.68
C VAL A 18 -11.24 -23.11 -3.20
N LEU A 19 -11.90 -22.00 -2.85
CA LEU A 19 -12.24 -21.67 -1.46
C LEU A 19 -13.20 -22.70 -0.88
N GLN A 20 -14.22 -23.07 -1.65
CA GLN A 20 -15.22 -24.08 -1.24
C GLN A 20 -14.55 -25.45 -1.06
N GLN A 21 -13.72 -25.90 -2.01
CA GLN A 21 -13.01 -27.18 -1.96
C GLN A 21 -12.12 -27.30 -0.71
N HIS A 22 -11.47 -26.21 -0.31
CA HIS A 22 -10.56 -26.17 0.85
C HIS A 22 -11.22 -25.64 2.13
N GLN A 23 -12.55 -25.39 2.10
CA GLN A 23 -13.33 -24.90 3.24
C GLN A 23 -12.77 -23.58 3.81
N ILE A 24 -12.29 -22.67 2.97
CA ILE A 24 -11.76 -21.37 3.36
C ILE A 24 -12.84 -20.29 3.21
N GLU A 25 -13.02 -19.48 4.24
CA GLU A 25 -13.80 -18.26 4.15
C GLU A 25 -12.89 -17.08 3.83
N LEU A 26 -12.95 -16.58 2.59
CA LEU A 26 -12.15 -15.43 2.17
C LEU A 26 -13.05 -14.19 1.98
N TRP A 27 -12.63 -13.12 2.61
CA TRP A 27 -13.21 -11.79 2.47
C TRP A 27 -12.21 -10.84 1.83
N ILE A 28 -12.69 -9.73 1.29
CA ILE A 28 -11.85 -8.68 0.72
C ILE A 28 -12.24 -7.33 1.30
N LYS A 29 -11.28 -6.62 1.88
CA LYS A 29 -11.40 -5.23 2.32
C LYS A 29 -11.09 -4.31 1.14
N ARG A 30 -12.09 -3.62 0.63
CA ARG A 30 -12.07 -2.87 -0.62
C ARG A 30 -11.55 -1.44 -0.42
N ASP A 31 -10.28 -1.30 0.03
CA ASP A 31 -9.66 0.01 0.15
C ASP A 31 -9.50 0.73 -1.20
N ASP A 32 -9.53 -0.01 -2.31
CA ASP A 32 -9.63 0.53 -3.66
C ASP A 32 -10.90 1.36 -3.90
N LEU A 33 -11.95 1.17 -3.09
CA LEU A 33 -13.22 1.89 -3.15
C LEU A 33 -13.35 2.99 -2.09
N LEU A 34 -12.29 3.30 -1.33
CA LEU A 34 -12.31 4.34 -0.31
C LEU A 34 -12.76 5.70 -0.86
N HIS A 35 -12.32 6.04 -2.06
CA HIS A 35 -12.66 7.30 -2.72
C HIS A 35 -12.43 7.17 -4.24
N PRO A 36 -13.25 7.77 -5.09
CA PRO A 36 -13.12 7.64 -6.55
C PRO A 36 -11.76 8.05 -7.13
N MET A 37 -11.08 9.02 -6.50
CA MET A 37 -9.78 9.53 -6.95
C MET A 37 -8.63 9.16 -6.02
N LEU A 38 -8.91 8.83 -4.75
CA LEU A 38 -7.90 8.65 -3.70
C LEU A 38 -7.72 7.15 -3.43
N ILE A 39 -6.80 6.53 -4.15
CA ILE A 39 -6.74 5.09 -4.29
C ILE A 39 -6.05 4.41 -3.12
N GLY A 40 -6.80 3.56 -2.42
CA GLY A 40 -6.32 2.49 -1.58
C GLY A 40 -5.44 2.92 -0.40
N ASN A 41 -4.53 2.04 -0.04
CA ASN A 41 -3.62 2.21 1.09
C ASN A 41 -2.73 3.48 1.02
N LYS A 42 -2.54 4.04 -0.18
CA LYS A 42 -1.71 5.25 -0.36
C LYS A 42 -2.42 6.48 0.18
N TYR A 43 -3.75 6.54 0.08
CA TYR A 43 -4.53 7.56 0.76
C TYR A 43 -4.29 7.51 2.27
N ARG A 44 -4.51 6.34 2.91
CA ARG A 44 -4.32 6.19 4.36
C ARG A 44 -2.92 6.62 4.80
N LYS A 45 -1.89 6.18 4.07
CA LYS A 45 -0.50 6.53 4.40
C LYS A 45 -0.16 8.00 4.18
N SER A 46 -0.82 8.66 3.23
CA SER A 46 -0.53 10.06 2.89
C SER A 46 -1.33 11.06 3.71
N ALA A 47 -2.48 10.67 4.26
CA ALA A 47 -3.41 11.57 4.95
C ALA A 47 -2.74 12.39 6.08
N VAL A 48 -1.87 11.75 6.86
CA VAL A 48 -1.14 12.44 7.95
C VAL A 48 -0.29 13.61 7.45
N TYR A 49 0.37 13.45 6.30
CA TYR A 49 1.24 14.51 5.75
C TYR A 49 0.42 15.71 5.27
N PHE A 50 -0.75 15.47 4.67
CA PHE A 50 -1.66 16.54 4.29
C PHE A 50 -2.24 17.27 5.50
N ARG A 51 -2.60 16.55 6.57
CA ARG A 51 -3.02 17.17 7.83
C ARG A 51 -1.90 18.03 8.45
N GLN A 52 -0.67 17.51 8.46
CA GLN A 52 0.50 18.27 8.93
C GLN A 52 0.75 19.51 8.07
N ALA A 53 0.72 19.37 6.73
CA ALA A 53 0.92 20.49 5.83
C ALA A 53 -0.09 21.63 6.08
N LEU A 54 -1.36 21.29 6.27
CA LEU A 54 -2.40 22.27 6.61
C LEU A 54 -2.18 22.90 7.98
N ALA A 55 -1.80 22.10 8.99
CA ALA A 55 -1.61 22.58 10.35
C ALA A 55 -0.41 23.53 10.50
N TYR A 56 0.66 23.26 9.75
CA TYR A 56 1.93 23.99 9.84
C TYR A 56 2.16 25.00 8.71
N GLY A 57 1.19 25.19 7.81
CA GLY A 57 1.29 26.12 6.70
C GLY A 57 2.38 25.73 5.68
N VAL A 58 2.61 24.44 5.48
CA VAL A 58 3.58 23.93 4.51
C VAL A 58 3.08 24.19 3.09
N GLY A 59 3.92 24.80 2.26
CA GLY A 59 3.56 25.24 0.91
C GLY A 59 3.46 24.10 -0.12
N ALA A 60 4.21 23.02 0.10
CA ALA A 60 4.20 21.86 -0.81
C ALA A 60 4.59 20.56 -0.11
N LEU A 61 4.09 19.44 -0.64
CA LEU A 61 4.53 18.08 -0.29
C LEU A 61 5.40 17.53 -1.43
N VAL A 62 6.60 17.08 -1.09
CA VAL A 62 7.58 16.53 -2.03
C VAL A 62 7.73 15.04 -1.76
N SER A 63 7.65 14.20 -2.78
CA SER A 63 7.89 12.77 -2.62
C SER A 63 8.61 12.17 -3.82
N PHE A 64 8.95 10.89 -3.71
CA PHE A 64 9.79 10.13 -4.62
C PHE A 64 9.04 8.90 -5.16
N GLY A 65 9.35 8.50 -6.41
CA GLY A 65 8.77 7.30 -7.00
C GLY A 65 9.29 7.03 -8.42
N GLY A 66 9.02 5.83 -8.92
CA GLY A 66 9.27 5.49 -10.32
C GLY A 66 8.12 5.93 -11.26
N ALA A 67 8.28 5.67 -12.56
CA ALA A 67 7.32 6.04 -13.61
C ALA A 67 5.89 5.46 -13.40
N TYR A 68 5.78 4.34 -12.71
CA TYR A 68 4.50 3.65 -12.43
C TYR A 68 4.10 3.73 -10.95
N SER A 69 4.49 4.80 -10.25
CA SER A 69 4.29 4.95 -8.82
C SER A 69 2.84 5.27 -8.45
N ASN A 70 2.10 4.29 -7.92
CA ASN A 70 0.79 4.50 -7.30
C ASN A 70 0.83 5.50 -6.14
N HIS A 71 1.99 5.65 -5.50
CA HIS A 71 2.18 6.60 -4.42
C HIS A 71 2.18 8.05 -4.94
N LEU A 72 2.96 8.34 -6.01
CA LEU A 72 2.95 9.67 -6.61
C LEU A 72 1.57 10.03 -7.15
N LEU A 73 0.86 9.07 -7.78
CA LEU A 73 -0.48 9.29 -8.27
C LEU A 73 -1.46 9.66 -7.14
N ALA A 74 -1.45 8.92 -6.05
CA ALA A 74 -2.30 9.22 -4.89
C ALA A 74 -1.96 10.58 -4.26
N LEU A 75 -0.66 10.90 -4.15
CA LEU A 75 -0.21 12.19 -3.63
C LEU A 75 -0.68 13.36 -4.52
N ALA A 76 -0.57 13.19 -5.84
CA ALA A 76 -1.04 14.19 -6.81
C ALA A 76 -2.56 14.42 -6.72
N ALA A 77 -3.34 13.34 -6.69
CA ALA A 77 -4.80 13.42 -6.55
C ALA A 77 -5.23 14.09 -5.24
N MET A 78 -4.55 13.75 -4.12
CA MET A 78 -4.80 14.41 -2.83
C MET A 78 -4.41 15.90 -2.89
N GLY A 79 -3.30 16.24 -3.56
CA GLY A 79 -2.87 17.62 -3.76
C GLY A 79 -3.93 18.44 -4.51
N GLN A 80 -4.45 17.91 -5.62
CA GLN A 80 -5.55 18.53 -6.37
C GLN A 80 -6.79 18.73 -5.50
N HIS A 81 -7.16 17.71 -4.72
CA HIS A 81 -8.35 17.76 -3.87
C HIS A 81 -8.23 18.75 -2.71
N THR A 82 -7.03 18.91 -2.15
CA THR A 82 -6.78 19.76 -0.97
C THR A 82 -6.28 21.16 -1.29
N GLY A 83 -5.85 21.40 -2.53
CA GLY A 83 -5.18 22.63 -2.95
C GLY A 83 -3.71 22.73 -2.50
N ILE A 84 -3.14 21.71 -1.85
CA ILE A 84 -1.73 21.68 -1.48
C ILE A 84 -0.89 21.29 -2.70
N ARG A 85 0.12 22.10 -3.00
CA ARG A 85 1.05 21.79 -4.11
C ARG A 85 1.78 20.48 -3.84
N THR A 86 1.98 19.69 -4.89
CA THR A 86 2.73 18.44 -4.82
C THR A 86 3.88 18.41 -5.82
N VAL A 87 5.00 17.83 -5.41
CA VAL A 87 6.19 17.65 -6.26
C VAL A 87 6.58 16.18 -6.24
N GLY A 88 6.69 15.58 -7.41
CA GLY A 88 7.12 14.20 -7.62
C GLY A 88 8.54 14.14 -8.16
N CYS A 89 9.49 13.67 -7.36
CA CYS A 89 10.86 13.36 -7.79
C CYS A 89 10.87 11.97 -8.42
N VAL A 90 10.97 11.91 -9.74
CA VAL A 90 10.83 10.68 -10.53
C VAL A 90 12.19 10.05 -10.81
N ARG A 91 12.33 8.77 -10.51
CA ARG A 91 13.54 8.01 -10.83
C ARG A 91 13.59 7.68 -12.33
N GLY A 92 14.55 8.23 -13.05
CA GLY A 92 14.73 8.10 -14.50
C GLY A 92 14.11 9.26 -15.25
N GLU A 93 14.12 9.16 -16.57
CA GLU A 93 13.55 10.16 -17.46
C GLU A 93 12.02 10.19 -17.39
N ILE A 94 11.45 11.38 -17.56
CA ILE A 94 10.01 11.58 -17.60
C ILE A 94 9.56 11.56 -19.05
N ASP A 95 9.20 10.39 -19.53
CA ASP A 95 8.49 10.25 -20.81
C ASP A 95 6.98 10.08 -20.55
N ARG A 96 6.24 11.17 -20.67
CA ARG A 96 4.78 11.17 -20.42
C ARG A 96 4.01 10.37 -21.46
N SER A 97 4.55 10.15 -22.63
CA SER A 97 3.90 9.38 -23.70
C SER A 97 3.90 7.88 -23.37
N ASN A 98 4.95 7.41 -22.68
CA ASN A 98 5.11 6.01 -22.27
C ASN A 98 4.91 5.78 -20.77
N ALA A 99 4.57 6.83 -20.00
CA ALA A 99 4.32 6.76 -18.56
C ALA A 99 2.99 7.42 -18.19
N PRO A 100 1.85 6.78 -18.49
CA PRO A 100 0.52 7.36 -18.30
C PRO A 100 0.22 7.71 -16.83
N ILE A 101 0.85 7.05 -15.85
CA ILE A 101 0.75 7.45 -14.45
C ILE A 101 1.37 8.82 -14.20
N LEU A 102 2.53 9.12 -14.80
CA LEU A 102 3.15 10.44 -14.69
C LEU A 102 2.34 11.50 -15.43
N ALA A 103 1.75 11.15 -16.57
CA ALA A 103 0.82 12.05 -17.27
C ALA A 103 -0.38 12.39 -16.40
N GLN A 104 -0.96 11.40 -15.70
CA GLN A 104 -2.07 11.62 -14.77
C GLN A 104 -1.64 12.43 -13.54
N CYS A 105 -0.43 12.20 -12.98
CA CYS A 105 0.12 13.02 -11.91
C CYS A 105 0.21 14.50 -12.32
N ALA A 106 0.71 14.77 -13.53
CA ALA A 106 0.79 16.12 -14.06
C ALA A 106 -0.60 16.73 -14.31
N ALA A 107 -1.57 15.96 -14.79
CA ALA A 107 -2.97 16.39 -14.96
C ALA A 107 -3.62 16.77 -13.62
N TYR A 108 -3.21 16.12 -12.52
CA TYR A 108 -3.61 16.50 -11.15
C TYR A 108 -2.80 17.68 -10.57
N GLY A 109 -1.96 18.33 -11.38
CA GLY A 109 -1.20 19.52 -10.98
C GLY A 109 0.11 19.21 -10.24
N MET A 110 0.57 17.95 -10.20
CA MET A 110 1.86 17.63 -9.62
C MET A 110 3.02 18.14 -10.48
N HIS A 111 3.96 18.86 -9.88
CA HIS A 111 5.21 19.22 -10.52
C HIS A 111 6.14 18.00 -10.51
N LEU A 112 6.66 17.60 -11.69
CA LEU A 112 7.51 16.43 -11.83
C LEU A 112 8.96 16.84 -12.09
N ILE A 113 9.88 16.29 -11.29
CA ILE A 113 11.33 16.48 -11.38
C ILE A 113 11.96 15.14 -11.75
N SER A 114 12.66 15.06 -12.89
CA SER A 114 13.43 13.88 -13.29
C SER A 114 14.75 13.80 -12.51
N LEU A 115 15.04 12.63 -11.97
CA LEU A 115 16.30 12.34 -11.27
C LEU A 115 17.00 11.14 -11.90
N SER A 116 18.29 11.27 -12.22
CA SER A 116 19.09 10.11 -12.60
C SER A 116 19.10 9.06 -11.46
N ARG A 117 19.39 7.80 -11.78
CA ARG A 117 19.49 6.74 -10.75
C ARG A 117 20.51 7.07 -9.66
N SER A 118 21.60 7.73 -10.03
CA SER A 118 22.65 8.17 -9.09
C SER A 118 22.28 9.39 -8.25
N ALA A 119 21.29 10.18 -8.68
CA ALA A 119 20.80 11.35 -7.95
C ALA A 119 19.50 11.06 -7.19
N TYR A 120 18.95 9.84 -7.32
CA TYR A 120 17.70 9.43 -6.67
C TYR A 120 17.94 8.96 -5.25
N TYR A 121 17.86 9.89 -4.30
CA TYR A 121 17.95 9.63 -2.86
C TYR A 121 16.65 10.08 -2.20
N PRO A 122 15.78 9.16 -1.78
CA PRO A 122 14.47 9.50 -1.19
C PRO A 122 14.57 10.05 0.25
N GLU A 123 15.76 10.12 0.82
CA GLU A 123 16.00 10.65 2.15
C GLU A 123 16.45 12.11 2.08
N GLN A 124 15.78 12.99 2.86
CA GLN A 124 16.03 14.43 2.84
C GLN A 124 17.51 14.81 3.09
N GLN A 125 18.21 14.03 3.92
CA GLN A 125 19.59 14.28 4.29
C GLN A 125 20.57 14.02 3.12
N GLN A 126 20.18 13.19 2.17
CA GLN A 126 21.00 12.77 1.02
C GLN A 126 20.68 13.55 -0.25
N MET A 127 19.71 14.47 -0.22
CA MET A 127 19.35 15.26 -1.40
C MET A 127 20.55 16.11 -1.88
N SER A 128 20.81 16.05 -3.19
CA SER A 128 21.85 16.86 -3.82
C SER A 128 21.56 18.36 -3.73
N ALA A 129 22.61 19.20 -3.80
CA ALA A 129 22.44 20.66 -3.85
C ALA A 129 21.57 21.08 -5.05
N ALA A 130 21.73 20.43 -6.21
CA ALA A 130 20.95 20.67 -7.41
C ALA A 130 19.45 20.40 -7.19
N LEU A 131 19.08 19.29 -6.50
CA LEU A 131 17.69 19.02 -6.18
C LEU A 131 17.14 20.04 -5.19
N ARG A 132 17.90 20.41 -4.16
CA ARG A 132 17.47 21.46 -3.21
C ARG A 132 17.23 22.78 -3.90
N GLN A 133 18.04 23.16 -4.88
CA GLN A 133 17.85 24.36 -5.69
C GLN A 133 16.55 24.29 -6.51
N GLN A 134 16.26 23.13 -7.14
CA GLN A 134 15.01 22.93 -7.89
C GLN A 134 13.77 22.97 -7.00
N LEU A 135 13.88 22.59 -5.72
CA LEU A 135 12.80 22.63 -4.76
C LEU A 135 12.59 23.99 -4.11
N GLN A 136 13.54 24.93 -4.23
CA GLN A 136 13.45 26.27 -3.63
C GLN A 136 12.13 26.99 -3.93
N PRO A 137 11.56 26.98 -5.15
CA PRO A 137 10.30 27.64 -5.46
C PRO A 137 9.08 27.05 -4.72
N PHE A 138 9.22 25.89 -4.11
CA PHE A 138 8.16 25.20 -3.38
C PHE A 138 8.27 25.35 -1.86
N ALA A 139 9.29 26.04 -1.36
CA ALA A 139 9.50 26.27 0.07
C ALA A 139 8.36 27.13 0.70
N PRO A 140 8.01 26.90 1.98
CA PRO A 140 8.43 25.76 2.77
C PRO A 140 7.78 24.47 2.29
N TYR A 141 8.55 23.38 2.22
CA TYR A 141 8.01 22.08 1.81
C TYR A 141 8.32 20.99 2.83
N GLN A 142 7.50 19.95 2.83
CA GLN A 142 7.68 18.73 3.62
C GLN A 142 7.99 17.55 2.72
N ILE A 143 8.98 16.72 3.11
CA ILE A 143 9.27 15.46 2.43
C ILE A 143 8.32 14.39 2.95
N VAL A 144 7.64 13.73 2.01
CA VAL A 144 6.87 12.51 2.23
C VAL A 144 7.75 11.34 1.81
N PRO A 145 8.07 10.38 2.67
CA PRO A 145 8.88 9.22 2.32
C PRO A 145 8.33 8.44 1.11
N GLU A 146 9.18 7.78 0.35
CA GLU A 146 8.74 6.95 -0.78
C GLU A 146 7.70 5.92 -0.32
N GLY A 147 6.59 5.84 -1.03
CA GLY A 147 5.46 4.99 -0.63
C GLY A 147 4.66 5.50 0.58
N GLY A 148 4.98 6.66 1.15
CA GLY A 148 4.27 7.29 2.28
C GLY A 148 4.52 6.61 3.63
N THR A 149 5.55 5.76 3.76
CA THR A 149 5.77 4.93 4.94
C THR A 149 6.61 5.66 5.99
N SER A 150 6.05 5.88 7.16
CA SER A 150 6.73 6.34 8.40
C SER A 150 5.89 5.96 9.62
N ALA A 151 6.43 6.15 10.82
CA ALA A 151 5.67 5.95 12.06
C ALA A 151 4.40 6.81 12.11
N ALA A 152 4.45 8.03 11.59
CA ALA A 152 3.32 8.95 11.58
C ALA A 152 2.10 8.44 10.80
N CYS A 153 2.29 7.59 9.78
CA CYS A 153 1.19 7.04 8.99
C CYS A 153 0.52 5.80 9.61
N LEU A 154 1.17 5.14 10.59
CA LEU A 154 0.67 3.87 11.12
C LEU A 154 -0.72 3.99 11.79
N PRO A 155 -1.05 5.05 12.56
CA PRO A 155 -2.39 5.22 13.11
C PRO A 155 -3.49 5.32 12.04
N ASP A 156 -3.23 5.98 10.91
CA ASP A 156 -4.21 6.08 9.82
C ASP A 156 -4.41 4.74 9.10
N VAL A 157 -3.33 3.98 8.92
CA VAL A 157 -3.42 2.61 8.37
C VAL A 157 -4.11 1.66 9.34
N ALA A 158 -3.86 1.80 10.64
CA ALA A 158 -4.50 1.00 11.70
C ALA A 158 -6.03 1.14 11.73
N GLN A 159 -6.60 2.19 11.15
CA GLN A 159 -8.04 2.32 10.98
C GLN A 159 -8.65 1.13 10.22
N ILE A 160 -7.90 0.46 9.35
CA ILE A 160 -8.33 -0.79 8.71
C ILE A 160 -8.76 -1.82 9.77
N ILE A 161 -8.00 -1.95 10.84
CA ILE A 161 -8.30 -2.89 11.94
C ILE A 161 -9.57 -2.42 12.68
N SER A 162 -9.67 -1.13 13.00
CA SER A 162 -10.88 -0.57 13.62
C SER A 162 -12.13 -0.82 12.76
N GLU A 163 -12.00 -0.69 11.45
CA GLU A 163 -13.08 -0.95 10.51
C GLU A 163 -13.43 -2.43 10.41
N LEU A 164 -12.44 -3.35 10.42
CA LEU A 164 -12.67 -4.79 10.33
C LEU A 164 -13.28 -5.40 11.60
N PHE A 165 -12.93 -4.86 12.76
CA PHE A 165 -13.34 -5.40 14.06
C PHE A 165 -14.35 -4.50 14.78
N ALA A 166 -14.96 -3.53 14.08
CA ALA A 166 -16.00 -2.68 14.64
C ALA A 166 -17.23 -3.51 15.07
N PRO A 167 -17.86 -3.19 16.21
CA PRO A 167 -19.03 -3.92 16.71
C PRO A 167 -20.23 -3.98 15.75
N ILE A 168 -20.31 -3.05 14.79
CA ILE A 168 -21.37 -3.00 13.77
C ILE A 168 -21.20 -4.08 12.68
N HIS A 169 -20.02 -4.64 12.52
CA HIS A 169 -19.76 -5.72 11.57
C HIS A 169 -20.01 -7.09 12.23
N LYS A 170 -21.21 -7.28 12.82
CA LYS A 170 -21.62 -8.56 13.39
C LYS A 170 -21.84 -9.65 12.35
N ASP A 171 -21.87 -9.26 11.08
CA ASP A 171 -22.19 -10.15 9.95
C ASP A 171 -21.02 -11.02 9.50
N HIS A 172 -19.81 -10.76 9.99
CA HIS A 172 -18.68 -11.63 9.76
C HIS A 172 -18.00 -12.03 11.08
N PRO A 173 -17.57 -13.29 11.19
CA PRO A 173 -16.80 -13.75 12.35
C PRO A 173 -15.41 -13.10 12.40
N PRO A 174 -14.72 -13.16 13.56
CA PRO A 174 -13.35 -12.67 13.66
C PRO A 174 -12.45 -13.42 12.67
N PHE A 175 -11.52 -12.68 12.05
CA PHE A 175 -10.57 -13.23 11.09
C PHE A 175 -9.36 -13.86 11.79
N ASP A 176 -8.93 -15.02 11.29
CA ASP A 176 -7.71 -15.69 11.71
C ASP A 176 -6.50 -15.05 11.00
N TRP A 177 -6.70 -14.56 9.76
CA TRP A 177 -5.66 -14.00 8.93
C TRP A 177 -6.08 -12.72 8.22
N ILE A 178 -5.19 -11.75 8.26
CA ILE A 178 -5.21 -10.59 7.36
C ILE A 178 -4.12 -10.79 6.31
N VAL A 179 -4.49 -10.84 5.05
CA VAL A 179 -3.56 -11.01 3.93
C VAL A 179 -3.31 -9.68 3.27
N CYS A 180 -2.06 -9.30 3.12
CA CYS A 180 -1.69 -7.99 2.59
C CYS A 180 -0.57 -8.08 1.56
N PRO A 181 -0.73 -7.51 0.35
CA PRO A 181 0.38 -7.33 -0.59
C PRO A 181 1.37 -6.30 -0.07
N VAL A 182 2.68 -6.58 -0.26
CA VAL A 182 3.76 -5.79 0.34
C VAL A 182 4.69 -5.18 -0.70
N GLY A 183 4.90 -3.87 -0.57
CA GLY A 183 5.99 -3.12 -1.18
C GLY A 183 6.94 -2.61 -0.10
N THR A 184 6.75 -1.37 0.37
CA THR A 184 7.59 -0.73 1.42
C THR A 184 7.32 -1.21 2.86
N GLY A 185 6.35 -2.11 3.07
CA GLY A 185 6.00 -2.65 4.38
C GLY A 185 5.07 -1.77 5.24
N GLY A 186 4.84 -0.51 4.89
CA GLY A 186 4.10 0.43 5.75
C GLY A 186 2.63 0.04 6.01
N THR A 187 1.96 -0.64 5.07
CA THR A 187 0.59 -1.12 5.30
C THR A 187 0.60 -2.26 6.32
N VAL A 188 1.49 -3.23 6.15
CA VAL A 188 1.65 -4.33 7.12
C VAL A 188 2.03 -3.80 8.50
N ALA A 189 2.95 -2.84 8.57
CA ALA A 189 3.32 -2.18 9.84
C ALA A 189 2.09 -1.55 10.53
N GLY A 190 1.25 -0.83 9.78
CA GLY A 190 0.02 -0.25 10.33
C GLY A 190 -1.02 -1.28 10.77
N LEU A 191 -1.13 -2.41 10.03
CA LEU A 191 -2.00 -3.53 10.45
C LEU A 191 -1.51 -4.16 11.76
N LEU A 192 -0.22 -4.44 11.87
CA LEU A 192 0.39 -4.98 13.10
C LEU A 192 0.21 -4.03 14.29
N TYR A 193 0.44 -2.72 14.05
CA TYR A 193 0.20 -1.69 15.05
C TYR A 193 -1.27 -1.68 15.50
N GLY A 194 -2.22 -1.70 14.56
CA GLY A 194 -3.65 -1.71 14.86
C GLY A 194 -4.11 -2.94 15.64
N LEU A 195 -3.63 -4.14 15.26
CA LEU A 195 -3.93 -5.38 15.97
C LEU A 195 -3.45 -5.34 17.43
N GLN A 196 -2.29 -4.74 17.68
CA GLN A 196 -1.74 -4.58 19.03
C GLN A 196 -2.56 -3.57 19.84
N GLN A 197 -2.89 -2.40 19.22
CA GLN A 197 -3.67 -1.36 19.91
C GLN A 197 -5.07 -1.80 20.32
N GLN A 198 -5.71 -2.65 19.52
CA GLN A 198 -7.06 -3.14 19.78
C GLN A 198 -7.09 -4.47 20.53
N ALA A 199 -5.93 -4.98 20.92
CA ALA A 199 -5.80 -6.26 21.62
C ALA A 199 -6.57 -7.41 20.93
N VAL A 200 -6.62 -7.42 19.57
CA VAL A 200 -7.30 -8.48 18.81
C VAL A 200 -6.55 -9.79 19.03
N PRO A 201 -7.17 -10.80 19.65
CA PRO A 201 -6.49 -12.06 19.90
C PRO A 201 -6.37 -12.87 18.60
N HIS A 202 -5.33 -13.70 18.51
CA HIS A 202 -5.15 -14.77 17.51
C HIS A 202 -5.09 -14.38 16.03
N CYS A 203 -5.39 -13.14 15.64
CA CYS A 203 -5.30 -12.70 14.24
C CYS A 203 -3.83 -12.47 13.82
N ARG A 204 -3.43 -13.09 12.72
CA ARG A 204 -2.08 -12.99 12.14
C ARG A 204 -2.10 -12.21 10.83
N VAL A 205 -0.95 -11.70 10.42
CA VAL A 205 -0.79 -10.98 9.14
C VAL A 205 0.09 -11.80 8.22
N LEU A 206 -0.49 -12.24 7.08
CA LEU A 206 0.25 -12.86 5.99
C LEU A 206 0.66 -11.77 4.98
N ALA A 207 1.93 -11.46 4.96
CA ALA A 207 2.54 -10.45 4.11
C ALA A 207 3.08 -11.10 2.82
N LEU A 208 2.44 -10.84 1.68
CA LEU A 208 2.80 -11.40 0.38
C LEU A 208 3.63 -10.36 -0.39
N CYS A 209 4.96 -10.58 -0.47
CA CYS A 209 5.90 -9.58 -0.95
C CYS A 209 6.00 -9.59 -2.49
N ALA A 210 5.84 -8.41 -3.10
CA ALA A 210 5.97 -8.24 -4.55
C ALA A 210 7.43 -8.24 -5.06
N ALA A 211 8.42 -8.25 -4.14
CA ALA A 211 9.84 -8.36 -4.45
C ALA A 211 10.47 -9.53 -3.66
N LYS A 212 11.56 -10.09 -4.19
CA LYS A 212 12.29 -11.21 -3.59
C LYS A 212 13.25 -10.75 -2.51
N GLY A 213 13.65 -11.71 -1.65
CA GLY A 213 14.69 -11.52 -0.64
C GLY A 213 14.18 -11.01 0.71
N TYR A 214 12.88 -10.90 0.90
CA TYR A 214 12.31 -10.51 2.18
C TYR A 214 12.06 -11.73 3.07
N THR A 215 12.87 -11.85 4.11
CA THR A 215 12.66 -12.81 5.22
C THR A 215 12.07 -12.15 6.44
N GLN A 216 11.99 -10.82 6.45
CA GLN A 216 11.42 -9.98 7.49
C GLN A 216 10.66 -8.80 6.86
N LEU A 217 9.97 -8.02 7.67
CA LEU A 217 9.27 -6.82 7.20
C LEU A 217 10.25 -5.88 6.48
N PRO A 218 9.91 -5.36 5.28
CA PRO A 218 10.77 -4.41 4.59
C PRO A 218 11.19 -3.22 5.46
N ASP A 219 12.42 -2.75 5.27
CA ASP A 219 13.11 -1.81 6.16
C ASP A 219 12.28 -0.58 6.55
N GLN A 220 11.61 0.05 5.60
CA GLN A 220 10.78 1.23 5.91
C GLN A 220 9.63 0.88 6.87
N GLY A 221 8.97 -0.26 6.68
CA GLY A 221 7.91 -0.74 7.58
C GLY A 221 8.46 -1.13 8.94
N ALA A 222 9.61 -1.81 8.97
CA ALA A 222 10.28 -2.21 10.20
C ALA A 222 10.73 -0.98 11.03
N GLN A 223 11.36 0.00 10.38
CA GLN A 223 11.76 1.27 11.01
C GLN A 223 10.54 2.05 11.54
N ALA A 224 9.44 2.07 10.80
CA ALA A 224 8.21 2.73 11.25
C ALA A 224 7.66 2.07 12.53
N LEU A 225 7.64 0.73 12.61
CA LEU A 225 7.26 0.02 13.83
C LEU A 225 8.23 0.25 14.97
N GLN A 226 9.52 0.16 14.73
CA GLN A 226 10.55 0.44 15.74
C GLN A 226 10.40 1.86 16.31
N HIS A 227 10.12 2.83 15.44
CA HIS A 227 9.97 4.22 15.85
C HIS A 227 8.69 4.45 16.69
N ILE A 228 7.54 3.85 16.29
CA ILE A 228 6.29 4.04 17.03
C ILE A 228 6.29 3.30 18.38
N TYR A 229 7.04 2.20 18.48
CA TYR A 229 7.26 1.44 19.73
C TYR A 229 8.58 1.81 20.43
N ALA A 230 9.15 2.99 20.15
CA ALA A 230 10.40 3.41 20.76
C ALA A 230 10.31 3.33 22.31
N GLY A 231 11.17 2.48 22.90
CA GLY A 231 11.16 2.21 24.35
C GLY A 231 10.26 1.06 24.81
N ASP A 232 9.43 0.47 23.92
CA ASP A 232 8.59 -0.69 24.23
C ASP A 232 8.94 -1.91 23.36
N ALA A 233 10.05 -2.57 23.68
CA ALA A 233 10.52 -3.75 22.97
C ALA A 233 9.55 -4.95 23.09
N VAL A 234 8.75 -5.00 24.14
CA VAL A 234 7.77 -6.08 24.36
C VAL A 234 6.63 -5.94 23.36
N ALA A 235 6.03 -4.75 23.25
CA ALA A 235 4.96 -4.50 22.30
C ALA A 235 5.45 -4.68 20.85
N LEU A 236 6.66 -4.24 20.50
CA LEU A 236 7.26 -4.47 19.20
C LEU A 236 7.39 -5.97 18.89
N SER A 237 7.93 -6.76 19.84
CA SER A 237 8.09 -8.21 19.69
C SER A 237 6.74 -8.91 19.51
N GLN A 238 5.73 -8.54 20.29
CA GLN A 238 4.37 -9.08 20.18
C GLN A 238 3.73 -8.75 18.83
N ALA A 239 3.90 -7.53 18.32
CA ALA A 239 3.41 -7.14 17.00
C ALA A 239 4.09 -7.98 15.91
N LEU A 240 5.41 -8.11 15.94
CA LEU A 240 6.17 -8.88 14.94
C LEU A 240 5.90 -10.39 15.02
N ALA A 241 5.57 -10.94 16.18
CA ALA A 241 5.22 -12.36 16.32
C ALA A 241 3.94 -12.76 15.56
N ARG A 242 3.10 -11.79 15.17
CA ARG A 242 1.90 -12.00 14.36
C ARG A 242 2.19 -12.06 12.86
N LEU A 243 3.40 -11.72 12.43
CA LEU A 243 3.77 -11.57 11.04
C LEU A 243 4.26 -12.88 10.44
N VAL A 244 3.71 -13.23 9.28
CA VAL A 244 4.23 -14.28 8.39
C VAL A 244 4.56 -13.64 7.05
N ILE A 245 5.77 -13.84 6.58
CA ILE A 245 6.25 -13.29 5.30
C ILE A 245 6.36 -14.39 4.27
N ASP A 246 5.88 -14.10 3.06
CA ASP A 246 6.08 -14.95 1.90
C ASP A 246 6.50 -14.06 0.71
N ASP A 247 7.75 -14.18 0.28
CA ASP A 247 8.32 -13.44 -0.84
C ASP A 247 8.20 -14.18 -2.18
N ARG A 248 7.61 -15.38 -2.18
CA ARG A 248 7.33 -16.15 -3.41
C ARG A 248 6.30 -15.45 -4.31
N ALA A 249 5.47 -14.54 -3.76
CA ALA A 249 4.57 -13.69 -4.54
C ALA A 249 5.30 -12.73 -5.51
N ALA A 250 6.61 -12.59 -5.40
CA ALA A 250 7.41 -11.83 -6.35
C ALA A 250 7.52 -12.50 -7.74
N TYR A 251 7.43 -13.84 -7.81
CA TYR A 251 7.57 -14.65 -9.04
C TYR A 251 8.83 -14.29 -9.85
N ALA A 252 8.67 -13.71 -11.06
CA ALA A 252 9.78 -13.28 -11.91
C ALA A 252 10.50 -12.02 -11.40
N GLY A 253 10.00 -11.39 -10.34
CA GLY A 253 10.52 -10.17 -9.71
C GLY A 253 9.54 -9.01 -9.72
N PHE A 254 9.94 -7.92 -9.07
CA PHE A 254 9.11 -6.73 -8.94
C PHE A 254 8.71 -6.16 -10.30
N GLY A 255 7.40 -5.97 -10.52
CA GLY A 255 6.85 -5.40 -11.76
C GLY A 255 6.99 -6.30 -13.00
N ARG A 256 7.55 -7.51 -12.89
CA ARG A 256 7.74 -8.41 -14.03
C ARG A 256 6.60 -9.42 -14.12
N VAL A 257 5.94 -9.45 -15.28
CA VAL A 257 4.87 -10.41 -15.61
C VAL A 257 5.06 -10.80 -17.07
N ASN A 258 5.24 -12.09 -17.36
CA ASN A 258 5.28 -12.58 -18.74
C ASN A 258 3.86 -12.86 -19.26
N ALA A 259 3.71 -13.09 -20.56
CA ALA A 259 2.40 -13.23 -21.20
C ALA A 259 1.58 -14.42 -20.64
N SER A 260 2.23 -15.55 -20.35
CA SER A 260 1.55 -16.73 -19.76
C SER A 260 1.00 -16.41 -18.38
N PHE A 261 1.84 -15.87 -17.51
CA PHE A 261 1.44 -15.53 -16.14
C PHE A 261 0.38 -14.41 -16.12
N LEU A 262 0.46 -13.46 -17.06
CA LEU A 262 -0.57 -12.43 -17.21
C LEU A 262 -1.94 -13.04 -17.56
N ALA A 263 -1.97 -14.06 -18.41
CA ALA A 263 -3.23 -14.77 -18.72
C ALA A 263 -3.83 -15.44 -17.48
N GLU A 264 -3.00 -16.08 -16.64
CA GLU A 264 -3.42 -16.70 -15.38
C GLU A 264 -3.96 -15.66 -14.38
N LEU A 265 -3.26 -14.50 -14.22
CA LEU A 265 -3.72 -13.41 -13.36
C LEU A 265 -5.05 -12.81 -13.86
N ARG A 266 -5.25 -12.69 -15.18
CA ARG A 266 -6.52 -12.24 -15.77
C ARG A 266 -7.65 -13.23 -15.53
N ALA A 267 -7.39 -14.53 -15.68
CA ALA A 267 -8.37 -15.57 -15.37
C ALA A 267 -8.79 -15.54 -13.90
N LEU A 268 -7.83 -15.43 -13.00
CA LEU A 268 -8.10 -15.27 -11.57
C LEU A 268 -8.94 -14.03 -11.27
N GLN A 269 -8.57 -12.88 -11.83
CA GLN A 269 -9.32 -11.63 -11.68
C GLN A 269 -10.77 -11.78 -12.17
N ALA A 270 -10.97 -12.41 -13.33
CA ALA A 270 -12.30 -12.67 -13.88
C ALA A 270 -13.12 -13.56 -12.96
N GLY A 271 -12.52 -14.62 -12.41
CA GLY A 271 -13.17 -15.53 -11.45
C GLY A 271 -13.56 -14.86 -10.14
N LEU A 272 -12.79 -13.88 -9.69
CA LEU A 272 -13.07 -13.13 -8.46
C LEU A 272 -14.07 -11.97 -8.67
N GLY A 273 -14.25 -11.49 -9.89
CA GLY A 273 -15.07 -10.30 -10.18
C GLY A 273 -14.52 -9.00 -9.57
N VAL A 274 -13.22 -8.95 -9.24
CA VAL A 274 -12.57 -7.82 -8.58
C VAL A 274 -11.39 -7.34 -9.41
N PRO A 275 -11.31 -6.05 -9.80
CA PRO A 275 -10.15 -5.54 -10.53
C PRO A 275 -8.91 -5.56 -9.63
N LEU A 276 -7.78 -6.03 -10.16
CA LEU A 276 -6.51 -6.17 -9.44
C LEU A 276 -5.39 -5.52 -10.25
N ASP A 277 -4.40 -4.91 -9.59
CA ASP A 277 -3.17 -4.52 -10.27
C ASP A 277 -2.21 -5.71 -10.38
N TYR A 278 -1.46 -5.79 -11.49
CA TYR A 278 -0.59 -6.93 -11.77
C TYR A 278 0.79 -6.85 -11.10
N VAL A 279 1.11 -5.76 -10.43
CA VAL A 279 2.38 -5.59 -9.71
C VAL A 279 2.27 -6.16 -8.29
N TYR A 280 1.18 -5.83 -7.58
CA TYR A 280 0.99 -6.15 -6.16
C TYR A 280 -0.19 -7.08 -5.91
N THR A 281 -1.43 -6.60 -6.16
CA THR A 281 -2.63 -7.28 -5.68
C THR A 281 -2.90 -8.59 -6.41
N ALA A 282 -2.76 -8.66 -7.73
CA ALA A 282 -3.00 -9.87 -8.50
C ALA A 282 -1.99 -10.98 -8.15
N LYS A 283 -0.70 -10.64 -8.06
CA LYS A 283 0.34 -11.58 -7.66
C LYS A 283 0.13 -12.12 -6.24
N ALA A 284 -0.24 -11.23 -5.31
CA ALA A 284 -0.53 -11.63 -3.95
C ALA A 284 -1.76 -12.54 -3.87
N PHE A 285 -2.83 -12.23 -4.62
CA PHE A 285 -3.99 -13.12 -4.70
C PHE A 285 -3.64 -14.48 -5.29
N TYR A 286 -2.90 -14.49 -6.39
CA TYR A 286 -2.47 -15.73 -7.02
C TYR A 286 -1.65 -16.58 -6.04
N ARG A 287 -0.70 -15.98 -5.32
CA ARG A 287 0.09 -16.69 -4.30
C ARG A 287 -0.76 -17.18 -3.14
N LEU A 288 -1.75 -16.42 -2.70
CA LEU A 288 -2.69 -16.87 -1.68
C LEU A 288 -3.43 -18.15 -2.14
N PHE A 289 -3.91 -18.16 -3.38
CA PHE A 289 -4.60 -19.33 -3.93
C PHE A 289 -3.68 -20.55 -4.07
N GLU A 290 -2.42 -20.36 -4.49
CA GLU A 290 -1.42 -21.45 -4.47
C GLU A 290 -1.26 -22.04 -3.05
N ARG A 291 -1.14 -21.19 -2.03
CA ARG A 291 -1.01 -21.63 -0.63
C ARG A 291 -2.23 -22.44 -0.16
N ILE A 292 -3.43 -22.00 -0.52
CA ILE A 292 -4.68 -22.71 -0.21
C ILE A 292 -4.67 -24.09 -0.89
N GLN A 293 -4.38 -24.15 -2.18
CA GLN A 293 -4.34 -25.39 -2.96
C GLN A 293 -3.27 -26.37 -2.47
N GLN A 294 -2.14 -25.86 -1.98
CA GLN A 294 -1.04 -26.63 -1.40
C GLN A 294 -1.30 -27.10 0.04
N GLY A 295 -2.44 -26.69 0.65
CA GLY A 295 -2.76 -27.03 2.03
C GLY A 295 -1.89 -26.29 3.06
N GLU A 296 -1.24 -25.17 2.68
CA GLU A 296 -0.46 -24.34 3.59
C GLU A 296 -1.34 -23.46 4.49
N ILE A 297 -2.64 -23.41 4.22
CA ILE A 297 -3.67 -22.71 5.02
C ILE A 297 -4.59 -23.76 5.62
N GLU A 298 -4.86 -23.67 6.92
CA GLU A 298 -5.72 -24.60 7.64
C GLU A 298 -7.17 -24.55 7.12
N GLN A 299 -7.82 -25.72 7.01
CA GLN A 299 -9.24 -25.80 6.67
C GLN A 299 -10.08 -25.06 7.73
N GLY A 300 -11.12 -24.38 7.30
CA GLY A 300 -11.97 -23.58 8.17
C GLY A 300 -11.40 -22.19 8.49
N ALA A 301 -10.20 -21.84 8.00
CA ALA A 301 -9.61 -20.54 8.22
C ALA A 301 -10.46 -19.42 7.62
N ARG A 302 -10.60 -18.34 8.38
CA ARG A 302 -11.29 -17.10 8.00
C ARG A 302 -10.28 -16.03 7.70
N MET A 303 -10.26 -15.57 6.48
CA MET A 303 -9.23 -14.68 5.97
C MET A 303 -9.84 -13.40 5.40
N VAL A 304 -9.15 -12.28 5.57
CA VAL A 304 -9.48 -11.05 4.85
C VAL A 304 -8.26 -10.56 4.06
N PHE A 305 -8.45 -10.38 2.76
CA PHE A 305 -7.44 -9.81 1.87
C PHE A 305 -7.61 -8.29 1.83
N ILE A 306 -6.55 -7.53 2.05
CA ILE A 306 -6.56 -6.08 1.92
C ILE A 306 -6.32 -5.69 0.46
N HIS A 307 -7.34 -5.21 -0.22
CA HIS A 307 -7.20 -4.66 -1.57
C HIS A 307 -6.57 -3.28 -1.49
N THR A 308 -5.27 -3.21 -1.67
CA THR A 308 -4.49 -1.96 -1.48
C THR A 308 -4.65 -0.93 -2.61
N GLY A 309 -5.50 -1.17 -3.58
CA GLY A 309 -5.69 -0.32 -4.76
C GLY A 309 -4.68 -0.63 -5.87
N GLY A 310 -4.51 0.27 -6.82
CA GLY A 310 -3.52 0.15 -7.90
C GLY A 310 -4.06 -0.39 -9.24
N TYR A 311 -5.31 -0.82 -9.32
CA TYR A 311 -5.89 -1.39 -10.55
C TYR A 311 -5.86 -0.43 -11.75
N GLN A 312 -5.80 0.87 -11.54
CA GLN A 312 -5.65 1.86 -12.60
C GLN A 312 -4.35 1.69 -13.39
N THR A 313 -3.32 1.11 -12.76
CA THR A 313 -2.06 0.78 -13.45
C THR A 313 -2.17 -0.46 -14.31
N ALA A 314 -3.11 -1.36 -14.02
CA ALA A 314 -3.29 -2.60 -14.78
C ALA A 314 -3.76 -2.36 -16.22
N ALA A 315 -4.49 -1.27 -16.48
CA ALA A 315 -4.93 -0.90 -17.82
C ALA A 315 -3.82 -0.24 -18.67
N ILE A 316 -2.69 0.10 -18.06
CA ILE A 316 -1.76 1.09 -18.58
C ILE A 316 -0.31 0.58 -18.63
N ALA A 317 0.06 -0.47 -17.86
CA ALA A 317 1.43 -0.96 -17.84
C ALA A 317 1.74 -1.77 -19.11
N PRO A 318 2.75 -1.40 -19.91
CA PRO A 318 3.28 -2.28 -20.93
C PRO A 318 4.01 -3.45 -20.25
N TYR A 319 3.59 -4.65 -20.55
CA TYR A 319 4.20 -5.89 -20.06
C TYR A 319 5.04 -6.55 -21.14
#